data_4e0f310ff8ac8a2e1b7968d131179cf2
#
_entry.id   4e0f310ff8ac8a2e1b7968d131179cf2
#
_cell.length_a   1.000
_cell.length_b   1.000
_cell.length_c   1.000
_cell.angle_alpha   90.00
_cell.angle_beta   90.00
_cell.angle_gamma   90.00
#
_symmetry.space_group_name_H-M   'P 1'
#
loop_
_entity.id
_entity.type
_entity.pdbx_description
1 polymer ?
#
loop_
_entity_poly.entity_id
_entity_poly.type
_entity_poly.pdbx_seq_one_letter_code
_entity_poly.pdbx_strand_id
1 'polypeptide(L)'
;MPTVMLDESLEMYYEDDDYTDPWRDPETVVLHHGNAKSSRLWYAWVPLLARQYRVVRLDARGFGRSSLPPEGYDWSLSNFSTDLLRLLDKLGLEKIHLVGETVGGSISLQFAHEHPDRLHSLTVCTSPYRFAGVATYQDYYRLVQDEGVAAWAKKTGERR
;
A
#
# COMPACT_ATOMS: atom_id res chain seq x y z
N MET A 1 -16.07 3.34 9.65
CA MET A 1 -14.79 3.48 8.96
C MET A 1 -14.70 2.28 8.04
N PRO A 2 -14.43 2.45 6.76
CA PRO A 2 -14.55 1.33 5.84
C PRO A 2 -13.43 0.32 6.05
N THR A 3 -13.80 -0.89 6.40
CA THR A 3 -12.97 -2.09 6.35
C THR A 3 -13.63 -3.10 5.42
N VAL A 4 -12.86 -3.99 4.84
CA VAL A 4 -13.35 -5.06 3.98
C VAL A 4 -12.59 -6.36 4.25
N MET A 5 -13.34 -7.46 4.37
CA MET A 5 -12.75 -8.79 4.46
C MET A 5 -12.28 -9.22 3.08
N LEU A 6 -10.98 -9.40 2.91
CA LEU A 6 -10.38 -9.87 1.67
C LEU A 6 -10.19 -11.40 1.67
N ASP A 7 -9.84 -11.96 2.83
CA ASP A 7 -9.81 -13.39 3.10
C ASP A 7 -10.08 -13.67 4.59
N GLU A 8 -9.99 -14.93 5.03
CA GLU A 8 -10.26 -15.33 6.42
C GLU A 8 -9.31 -14.67 7.45
N SER A 9 -8.14 -14.19 7.01
CA SER A 9 -7.08 -13.61 7.85
C SER A 9 -6.88 -12.12 7.66
N LEU A 10 -7.52 -11.50 6.65
CA LEU A 10 -7.32 -10.09 6.32
C LEU A 10 -8.64 -9.31 6.28
N GLU A 11 -8.87 -8.55 7.32
CA GLU A 11 -9.72 -7.36 7.28
C GLU A 11 -8.85 -6.15 6.92
N MET A 12 -9.02 -5.62 5.70
CA MET A 12 -8.24 -4.47 5.24
C MET A 12 -8.97 -3.18 5.50
N TYR A 13 -8.27 -2.23 6.12
CA TYR A 13 -8.73 -0.85 6.25
C TYR A 13 -8.38 -0.06 4.99
N TYR A 14 -9.31 0.78 4.55
CA TYR A 14 -9.07 1.75 3.48
C TYR A 14 -9.86 3.04 3.72
N GLU A 15 -9.50 4.10 3.04
CA GLU A 15 -10.26 5.34 2.97
C GLU A 15 -10.65 5.58 1.51
N ASP A 16 -11.86 6.06 1.30
CA ASP A 16 -12.49 6.23 -0.01
C ASP A 16 -13.02 7.67 -0.10
N ASP A 17 -12.32 8.49 -0.85
CA ASP A 17 -12.57 9.91 -0.95
C ASP A 17 -13.01 10.24 -2.39
N ASP A 18 -14.29 10.53 -2.56
CA ASP A 18 -14.86 10.98 -3.83
C ASP A 18 -15.59 12.31 -3.62
N TYR A 19 -15.04 13.37 -4.19
CA TYR A 19 -15.62 14.71 -4.20
C TYR A 19 -15.86 15.20 -5.64
N THR A 20 -16.02 14.27 -6.57
CA THR A 20 -16.38 14.58 -7.96
C THR A 20 -17.85 14.98 -8.06
N ASP A 21 -18.22 15.53 -9.20
CA ASP A 21 -19.63 15.84 -9.45
C ASP A 21 -20.47 14.56 -9.51
N PRO A 22 -21.66 14.50 -8.87
CA PRO A 22 -22.45 13.26 -8.71
C PRO A 22 -22.98 12.65 -10.01
N TRP A 23 -22.87 13.35 -11.15
CA TRP A 23 -23.23 12.86 -12.48
C TRP A 23 -22.04 12.32 -13.28
N ARG A 24 -20.83 12.30 -12.69
CA ARG A 24 -19.62 11.75 -13.32
C ARG A 24 -19.40 10.32 -12.85
N ASP A 25 -18.74 9.56 -13.72
CA ASP A 25 -18.17 8.26 -13.38
C ASP A 25 -16.63 8.42 -13.38
N PRO A 26 -16.02 8.79 -12.25
CA PRO A 26 -14.62 9.12 -12.20
C PRO A 26 -13.74 7.87 -12.24
N GLU A 27 -12.60 7.95 -12.93
CA GLU A 27 -11.54 6.97 -12.78
C GLU A 27 -11.03 6.96 -11.33
N THR A 28 -10.55 5.80 -10.89
CA THR A 28 -10.07 5.63 -9.51
C THR A 28 -8.55 5.68 -9.43
N VAL A 29 -8.03 6.47 -8.49
CA VAL A 29 -6.62 6.46 -8.07
C VAL A 29 -6.48 5.68 -6.78
N VAL A 30 -5.66 4.63 -6.79
CA VAL A 30 -5.33 3.85 -5.58
C VAL A 30 -3.92 4.21 -5.11
N LEU A 31 -3.81 4.59 -3.83
CA LEU A 31 -2.58 5.06 -3.19
C LEU A 31 -2.06 4.02 -2.20
N HIS A 32 -0.92 3.40 -2.51
CA HIS A 32 -0.27 2.38 -1.70
C HIS A 32 0.93 2.96 -0.94
N HIS A 33 0.85 2.95 0.39
CA HIS A 33 1.90 3.48 1.27
C HIS A 33 3.14 2.59 1.34
N GLY A 34 4.24 3.15 1.84
CA GLY A 34 5.48 2.44 2.09
C GLY A 34 5.57 1.82 3.49
N ASN A 35 6.76 1.29 3.80
CA ASN A 35 7.05 0.66 5.09
C ASN A 35 6.90 1.65 6.26
N ALA A 36 6.39 1.17 7.39
CA ALA A 36 6.13 1.94 8.61
C ALA A 36 5.23 3.18 8.41
N LYS A 37 4.31 3.10 7.47
CA LYS A 37 3.33 4.12 7.12
C LYS A 37 1.93 3.53 7.05
N SER A 38 0.95 4.34 6.71
CA SER A 38 -0.45 3.96 6.53
C SER A 38 -1.10 4.84 5.46
N SER A 39 -2.38 4.65 5.19
CA SER A 39 -3.22 5.50 4.34
C SER A 39 -3.09 7.00 4.65
N ARG A 40 -2.76 7.34 5.91
CA ARG A 40 -2.54 8.72 6.35
C ARG A 40 -1.38 9.44 5.67
N LEU A 41 -0.42 8.73 5.11
CA LEU A 41 0.66 9.34 4.32
C LEU A 41 0.09 10.27 3.23
N TRP A 42 -1.01 9.87 2.66
CA TRP A 42 -1.58 10.49 1.48
C TRP A 42 -2.60 11.60 1.75
N TYR A 43 -2.84 11.97 3.03
CA TYR A 43 -3.91 12.91 3.39
C TYR A 43 -3.83 14.25 2.62
N ALA A 44 -2.61 14.75 2.38
CA ALA A 44 -2.41 16.00 1.67
C ALA A 44 -2.62 15.91 0.15
N TRP A 45 -2.67 14.70 -0.41
CA TRP A 45 -2.94 14.46 -1.83
C TRP A 45 -4.43 14.43 -2.15
N VAL A 46 -5.26 14.05 -1.17
CA VAL A 46 -6.71 13.92 -1.34
C VAL A 46 -7.35 15.18 -1.89
N PRO A 47 -7.14 16.40 -1.33
CA PRO A 47 -7.76 17.61 -1.86
C PRO A 47 -7.37 17.95 -3.30
N LEU A 48 -6.20 17.46 -3.76
CA LEU A 48 -5.70 17.70 -5.11
C LEU A 48 -6.31 16.73 -6.13
N LEU A 49 -6.60 15.50 -5.72
CA LEU A 49 -7.03 14.42 -6.60
C LEU A 49 -8.54 14.19 -6.57
N ALA A 50 -9.16 14.24 -5.39
CA ALA A 50 -10.53 13.76 -5.17
C ALA A 50 -11.63 14.62 -5.84
N ARG A 51 -11.28 15.78 -6.40
CA ARG A 51 -12.18 16.58 -7.27
C ARG A 51 -12.25 16.07 -8.71
N GLN A 52 -11.32 15.22 -9.11
CA GLN A 52 -11.22 14.70 -10.49
C GLN A 52 -11.32 13.18 -10.55
N TYR A 53 -10.90 12.50 -9.48
CA TYR A 53 -10.80 11.05 -9.35
C TYR A 53 -11.47 10.60 -8.06
N ARG A 54 -11.99 9.36 -8.03
CA ARG A 54 -12.21 8.64 -6.78
C ARG A 54 -10.85 8.23 -6.22
N VAL A 55 -10.56 8.53 -4.97
CA VAL A 55 -9.25 8.27 -4.34
C VAL A 55 -9.40 7.21 -3.26
N VAL A 56 -8.80 6.05 -3.46
CA VAL A 56 -8.76 4.95 -2.48
C VAL A 56 -7.35 4.88 -1.88
N ARG A 57 -7.28 4.94 -0.55
CA ARG A 57 -6.03 4.85 0.22
C ARG A 57 -6.13 3.67 1.17
N LEU A 58 -5.30 2.67 1.00
CA LEU A 58 -5.34 1.46 1.82
C LEU A 58 -4.29 1.48 2.95
N ASP A 59 -4.55 0.71 4.00
CA ASP A 59 -3.53 0.24 4.92
C ASP A 59 -3.20 -1.20 4.53
N ALA A 60 -1.97 -1.46 4.10
CA ALA A 60 -1.56 -2.79 3.69
C ALA A 60 -1.63 -3.79 4.86
N ARG A 61 -1.72 -5.10 4.56
CA ARG A 61 -1.67 -6.18 5.55
C ARG A 61 -0.52 -5.98 6.53
N GLY A 62 -0.78 -6.04 7.83
CA GLY A 62 0.21 -5.83 8.88
C GLY A 62 0.54 -4.38 9.19
N PHE A 63 -0.12 -3.40 8.55
CA PHE A 63 0.10 -1.98 8.75
C PHE A 63 -1.19 -1.25 9.16
N GLY A 64 -1.00 -0.13 9.84
CA GLY A 64 -2.08 0.79 10.19
C GLY A 64 -3.20 0.14 10.99
N ARG A 65 -4.39 0.07 10.40
CA ARG A 65 -5.61 -0.50 10.98
C ARG A 65 -6.01 -1.85 10.36
N SER A 66 -5.25 -2.32 9.37
CA SER A 66 -5.47 -3.64 8.77
C SER A 66 -5.00 -4.76 9.68
N SER A 67 -5.55 -5.96 9.51
CA SER A 67 -5.20 -7.14 10.29
C SER A 67 -3.71 -7.45 10.23
N LEU A 68 -3.19 -7.94 11.35
CA LEU A 68 -1.89 -8.59 11.39
C LEU A 68 -2.00 -9.99 10.77
N PRO A 69 -1.05 -10.40 9.94
CA PRO A 69 -1.05 -11.76 9.43
C PRO A 69 -0.70 -12.77 10.52
N PRO A 70 -1.08 -14.05 10.34
CA PRO A 70 -0.69 -15.12 11.24
C PRO A 70 0.83 -15.33 11.26
N GLU A 71 1.33 -15.98 12.31
CA GLU A 71 2.72 -16.39 12.38
C GLU A 71 3.09 -17.27 11.18
N GLY A 72 4.30 -17.07 10.63
CA GLY A 72 4.79 -17.78 9.45
C GLY A 72 4.23 -17.28 8.12
N TYR A 73 3.50 -16.16 8.10
CA TYR A 73 3.00 -15.57 6.85
C TYR A 73 4.16 -15.26 5.88
N ASP A 74 3.98 -15.63 4.62
CA ASP A 74 4.93 -15.29 3.55
C ASP A 74 4.76 -13.83 3.10
N TRP A 75 5.72 -13.00 3.49
CA TRP A 75 5.79 -11.56 3.17
C TRP A 75 6.31 -11.29 1.74
N SER A 76 5.92 -12.09 0.77
CA SER A 76 6.29 -11.89 -0.63
C SER A 76 5.55 -10.70 -1.25
N LEU A 77 6.16 -10.08 -2.26
CA LEU A 77 5.50 -9.02 -3.03
C LEU A 77 4.25 -9.54 -3.76
N SER A 78 4.25 -10.81 -4.18
CA SER A 78 3.11 -11.43 -4.84
C SER A 78 1.90 -11.58 -3.91
N ASN A 79 2.12 -11.89 -2.61
CA ASN A 79 1.02 -11.93 -1.65
C ASN A 79 0.41 -10.55 -1.41
N PHE A 80 1.22 -9.50 -1.32
CA PHE A 80 0.70 -8.13 -1.25
C PHE A 80 -0.01 -7.69 -2.55
N SER A 81 0.50 -8.11 -3.71
CA SER A 81 -0.16 -7.90 -5.00
C SER A 81 -1.54 -8.57 -5.05
N THR A 82 -1.63 -9.80 -4.53
CA THR A 82 -2.89 -10.54 -4.40
C THR A 82 -3.87 -9.83 -3.46
N ASP A 83 -3.41 -9.28 -2.34
CA ASP A 83 -4.25 -8.50 -1.44
C ASP A 83 -4.81 -7.25 -2.14
N LEU A 84 -3.98 -6.56 -2.94
CA LEU A 84 -4.43 -5.42 -3.74
C LEU A 84 -5.48 -5.84 -4.77
N LEU A 85 -5.25 -6.94 -5.51
CA LEU A 85 -6.22 -7.46 -6.46
C LEU A 85 -7.58 -7.73 -5.80
N ARG A 86 -7.57 -8.44 -4.66
CA ARG A 86 -8.79 -8.72 -3.89
C ARG A 86 -9.50 -7.46 -3.43
N LEU A 87 -8.75 -6.42 -3.02
CA LEU A 87 -9.34 -5.12 -2.68
C LEU A 87 -10.06 -4.53 -3.88
N LEU A 88 -9.43 -4.49 -5.06
CA LEU A 88 -10.04 -3.96 -6.28
C LEU A 88 -11.32 -4.72 -6.63
N ASP A 89 -11.30 -6.05 -6.57
CA ASP A 89 -12.46 -6.90 -6.86
C ASP A 89 -13.61 -6.64 -5.86
N LYS A 90 -13.30 -6.51 -4.56
CA LYS A 90 -14.31 -6.20 -3.53
C LYS A 90 -14.92 -4.81 -3.70
N LEU A 91 -14.17 -3.85 -4.23
CA LEU A 91 -14.65 -2.49 -4.49
C LEU A 91 -15.29 -2.33 -5.88
N GLY A 92 -15.31 -3.39 -6.71
CA GLY A 92 -15.83 -3.37 -8.07
C GLY A 92 -15.01 -2.51 -9.02
N LEU A 93 -13.70 -2.38 -8.78
CA LEU A 93 -12.79 -1.56 -9.57
C LEU A 93 -12.12 -2.40 -10.66
N GLU A 94 -12.53 -2.22 -11.91
CA GLU A 94 -11.95 -2.97 -13.05
C GLU A 94 -10.54 -2.49 -13.37
N LYS A 95 -10.35 -1.17 -13.51
CA LYS A 95 -9.06 -0.54 -13.81
C LYS A 95 -8.83 0.67 -12.94
N ILE A 96 -7.56 0.90 -12.59
CA ILE A 96 -7.15 1.98 -11.69
C ILE A 96 -5.88 2.70 -12.17
N HIS A 97 -5.68 3.91 -11.68
CA HIS A 97 -4.36 4.53 -11.59
C HIS A 97 -3.74 4.11 -10.27
N LEU A 98 -2.58 3.45 -10.30
CA LEU A 98 -1.90 2.97 -9.10
C LEU A 98 -0.70 3.85 -8.78
N VAL A 99 -0.64 4.34 -7.55
CA VAL A 99 0.50 5.11 -7.04
C VAL A 99 1.09 4.39 -5.84
N GLY A 100 2.37 4.05 -5.89
CA GLY A 100 3.07 3.35 -4.81
C GLY A 100 4.33 4.08 -4.34
N GLU A 101 4.53 4.15 -3.03
CA GLU A 101 5.68 4.80 -2.40
C GLU A 101 6.54 3.76 -1.66
N THR A 102 7.86 3.81 -1.87
CA THR A 102 8.86 2.89 -1.29
C THR A 102 8.50 1.42 -1.52
N VAL A 103 8.30 0.59 -0.48
CA VAL A 103 7.88 -0.82 -0.64
C VAL A 103 6.51 -0.92 -1.32
N GLY A 104 5.60 0.04 -1.09
CA GLY A 104 4.32 0.10 -1.80
C GLY A 104 4.50 0.26 -3.31
N GLY A 105 5.53 0.98 -3.74
CA GLY A 105 5.88 1.05 -5.16
C GLY A 105 6.47 -0.25 -5.71
N SER A 106 7.24 -0.99 -4.90
CA SER A 106 7.72 -2.33 -5.30
C SER A 106 6.57 -3.33 -5.42
N ILE A 107 5.59 -3.27 -4.51
CA ILE A 107 4.34 -4.05 -4.61
C ILE A 107 3.56 -3.64 -5.86
N SER A 108 3.50 -2.34 -6.16
CA SER A 108 2.81 -1.83 -7.34
C SER A 108 3.48 -2.26 -8.66
N LEU A 109 4.81 -2.37 -8.69
CA LEU A 109 5.55 -2.96 -9.81
C LEU A 109 5.24 -4.45 -10.00
N GLN A 110 5.17 -5.20 -8.89
CA GLN A 110 4.77 -6.61 -8.92
C GLN A 110 3.33 -6.76 -9.44
N PHE A 111 2.42 -5.91 -8.95
CA PHE A 111 1.03 -5.88 -9.40
C PHE A 111 0.93 -5.59 -10.91
N ALA A 112 1.68 -4.61 -11.40
CA ALA A 112 1.70 -4.28 -12.83
C ALA A 112 2.26 -5.42 -13.70
N HIS A 113 3.18 -6.23 -13.17
CA HIS A 113 3.68 -7.41 -13.85
C HIS A 113 2.64 -8.54 -13.91
N GLU A 114 1.93 -8.77 -12.81
CA GLU A 114 0.95 -9.86 -12.68
C GLU A 114 -0.42 -9.51 -13.31
N HIS A 115 -0.83 -8.23 -13.24
CA HIS A 115 -2.17 -7.75 -13.60
C HIS A 115 -2.12 -6.44 -14.43
N PRO A 116 -1.41 -6.41 -15.57
CA PRO A 116 -1.26 -5.18 -16.36
C PRO A 116 -2.58 -4.66 -16.91
N ASP A 117 -3.55 -5.55 -17.13
CA ASP A 117 -4.89 -5.23 -17.62
C ASP A 117 -5.76 -4.48 -16.59
N ARG A 118 -5.38 -4.51 -15.30
CA ARG A 118 -6.07 -3.81 -14.21
C ARG A 118 -5.58 -2.36 -14.02
N LEU A 119 -4.66 -1.87 -14.86
CA LEU A 119 -4.07 -0.54 -14.72
C LEU A 119 -4.39 0.37 -15.91
N HIS A 120 -4.79 1.61 -15.60
CA HIS A 120 -4.71 2.74 -16.52
C HIS A 120 -3.29 3.31 -16.54
N SER A 121 -2.68 3.44 -15.36
CA SER A 121 -1.30 3.91 -15.22
C SER A 121 -0.67 3.44 -13.90
N LEU A 122 0.65 3.48 -13.85
CA LEU A 122 1.46 3.23 -12.65
C LEU A 122 2.40 4.39 -12.39
N THR A 123 2.36 4.92 -11.17
CA THR A 123 3.32 5.90 -10.64
C THR A 123 4.08 5.31 -9.47
N VAL A 124 5.41 5.31 -9.57
CA VAL A 124 6.31 4.74 -8.56
C VAL A 124 7.17 5.84 -7.94
N CYS A 125 7.04 6.02 -6.62
CA CYS A 125 7.72 7.07 -5.88
C CYS A 125 8.80 6.47 -4.99
N THR A 126 10.08 6.83 -5.22
CA THR A 126 11.24 6.45 -4.38
C THR A 126 11.30 4.96 -4.00
N SER A 127 10.94 4.09 -4.94
CA SER A 127 10.78 2.65 -4.68
C SER A 127 12.01 1.88 -5.13
N PRO A 128 12.50 0.93 -4.31
CA PRO A 128 13.57 0.06 -4.74
C PRO A 128 13.04 -0.95 -5.77
N TYR A 129 13.74 -1.03 -6.90
CA TYR A 129 13.49 -2.09 -7.88
C TYR A 129 14.02 -3.45 -7.40
N ARG A 130 15.06 -3.44 -6.56
CA ARG A 130 15.73 -4.64 -6.07
C ARG A 130 16.15 -4.47 -4.62
N PHE A 131 15.77 -5.42 -3.77
CA PHE A 131 16.14 -5.41 -2.34
C PHE A 131 17.43 -6.16 -2.05
N ALA A 132 17.87 -7.06 -2.95
CA ALA A 132 19.08 -7.86 -2.76
C ALA A 132 20.34 -6.99 -2.75
N GLY A 133 21.19 -7.17 -1.74
CA GLY A 133 22.50 -6.49 -1.63
C GLY A 133 22.46 -5.11 -0.98
N VAL A 134 21.32 -4.67 -0.44
CA VAL A 134 21.27 -3.44 0.36
C VAL A 134 21.64 -3.77 1.81
N ALA A 135 22.90 -3.56 2.18
CA ALA A 135 23.46 -3.84 3.51
C ALA A 135 22.59 -3.27 4.64
N THR A 136 22.05 -2.07 4.44
CA THR A 136 21.18 -1.38 5.40
C THR A 136 19.94 -2.20 5.83
N TYR A 137 19.38 -3.02 4.93
CA TYR A 137 18.21 -3.86 5.29
C TYR A 137 18.61 -5.01 6.22
N GLN A 138 19.79 -5.59 6.03
CA GLN A 138 20.30 -6.63 6.92
C GLN A 138 20.62 -6.07 8.32
N ASP A 139 21.16 -4.86 8.38
CA ASP A 139 21.44 -4.17 9.65
C ASP A 139 20.13 -3.81 10.38
N TYR A 140 19.10 -3.37 9.66
CA TYR A 140 17.79 -3.11 10.26
C TYR A 140 17.10 -4.39 10.72
N TYR A 141 17.22 -5.48 9.97
CA TYR A 141 16.68 -6.77 10.38
C TYR A 141 17.33 -7.24 11.68
N ARG A 142 18.67 -7.19 11.78
CA ARG A 142 19.39 -7.51 13.01
C ARG A 142 18.96 -6.63 14.19
N LEU A 143 18.90 -5.31 13.97
CA LEU A 143 18.47 -4.36 14.99
C LEU A 143 17.07 -4.70 15.54
N VAL A 144 16.13 -5.06 14.66
CA VAL A 144 14.78 -5.45 15.08
C VAL A 144 14.78 -6.77 15.84
N GLN A 145 15.60 -7.75 15.44
CA GLN A 145 15.73 -9.02 16.14
C GLN A 145 16.37 -8.86 17.53
N ASP A 146 17.40 -8.05 17.63
CA ASP A 146 18.21 -7.90 18.84
C ASP A 146 17.59 -6.91 19.85
N GLU A 147 17.03 -5.80 19.36
CA GLU A 147 16.61 -4.67 20.20
C GLU A 147 15.11 -4.30 20.02
N GLY A 148 14.41 -4.95 19.08
CA GLY A 148 13.00 -4.74 18.81
C GLY A 148 12.67 -3.56 17.88
N VAL A 149 11.40 -3.49 17.48
CA VAL A 149 10.89 -2.48 16.52
C VAL A 149 11.04 -1.05 17.05
N ALA A 150 10.95 -0.83 18.36
CA ALA A 150 11.09 0.50 18.97
C ALA A 150 12.50 1.10 18.75
N ALA A 151 13.55 0.29 18.86
CA ALA A 151 14.92 0.72 18.58
C ALA A 151 15.12 1.08 17.10
N TRP A 152 14.56 0.27 16.21
CA TRP A 152 14.55 0.57 14.78
C TRP A 152 13.80 1.89 14.47
N ALA A 153 12.63 2.10 15.06
CA ALA A 153 11.83 3.32 14.86
C ALA A 153 12.59 4.56 15.33
N LYS A 154 13.24 4.51 16.50
CA LYS A 154 14.08 5.60 17.02
C LYS A 154 15.22 5.93 16.05
N LYS A 155 16.03 4.90 15.68
CA LYS A 155 17.19 5.06 14.78
C LYS A 155 16.84 5.61 13.41
N THR A 156 15.68 5.21 12.86
CA THR A 156 15.22 5.69 11.54
C THR A 156 14.52 7.03 11.62
N GLY A 157 13.87 7.35 12.74
CA GLY A 157 13.21 8.63 12.99
C GLY A 157 14.19 9.81 13.09
N GLU A 158 15.38 9.57 13.65
CA GLU A 158 16.44 10.58 13.76
C GLU A 158 17.03 11.01 12.39
N ARG A 159 16.72 10.26 11.31
CA ARG A 159 17.19 10.53 9.94
C ARG A 159 16.12 11.14 9.03
N ARG A 160 14.92 11.36 9.54
CA ARG A 160 13.76 11.94 8.83
C ARG A 160 13.47 13.36 9.31
#